data_791801c238af0dfe037f0dab9becc773
#
_entry.id   791801c238af0dfe037f0dab9becc773
#
_cell.length_a   1.000
_cell.length_b   1.000
_cell.length_c   1.000
_cell.angle_alpha   90.00
_cell.angle_beta   90.00
_cell.angle_gamma   90.00
#
_symmetry.space_group_name_H-M   'P 1'
#
loop_
_entity.id
_entity.type
_entity.pdbx_description
1 polymer ?
#
loop_
_entity_poly.entity_id
_entity_poly.type
_entity_poly.pdbx_seq_one_letter_code
_entity_poly.pdbx_strand_id
1 'polypeptide(L)'
;MVLRDKNRKYLKKDDIIKYDHNYYWLDYNKDKQHWVLIGLSTERIITPPGLVALLAKSERIGTINNEPLLDLIILYQEEFLKGE
;
A
#
# COMPACT_ATOMS: atom_id res chain seq x y z
N MET A 1 0.68 -10.88 14.21
CA MET A 1 -0.30 -11.07 13.13
C MET A 1 0.42 -11.26 11.82
N VAL A 2 -0.01 -12.23 11.03
CA VAL A 2 0.54 -12.47 9.70
C VAL A 2 -0.39 -11.82 8.67
N LEU A 3 0.16 -10.93 7.85
CA LEU A 3 -0.59 -10.25 6.82
C LEU A 3 -0.30 -10.89 5.46
N ARG A 4 -1.34 -11.05 4.65
CA ARG A 4 -1.24 -11.63 3.30
C ARG A 4 -2.07 -10.83 2.32
N ASP A 5 -1.61 -10.78 1.07
CA ASP A 5 -2.37 -10.15 -0.01
C ASP A 5 -3.38 -11.16 -0.62
N LYS A 6 -4.08 -10.74 -1.68
CA LYS A 6 -5.08 -11.59 -2.35
C LYS A 6 -4.48 -12.87 -2.94
N ASN A 7 -3.19 -12.87 -3.20
CA ASN A 7 -2.47 -14.03 -3.76
C ASN A 7 -1.80 -14.87 -2.67
N ARG A 8 -2.13 -14.59 -1.40
CA ARG A 8 -1.58 -15.26 -0.22
C ARG A 8 -0.08 -15.04 -0.03
N LYS A 9 0.48 -14.01 -0.64
CA LYS A 9 1.87 -13.62 -0.39
C LYS A 9 1.97 -12.95 0.97
N TYR A 10 3.00 -13.30 1.71
CA TYR A 10 3.26 -12.66 3.00
C TYR A 10 3.64 -11.21 2.81
N LEU A 11 3.05 -10.35 3.61
CA LEU A 11 3.33 -8.93 3.58
C LEU A 11 4.17 -8.54 4.79
N LYS A 12 5.05 -7.57 4.58
CA LYS A 12 5.95 -7.09 5.62
C LYS A 12 6.09 -5.58 5.51
N LYS A 13 6.71 -5.00 6.53
CA LYS A 13 7.00 -3.57 6.54
C LYS A 13 7.71 -3.15 5.26
N ASP A 14 7.35 -1.98 4.75
CA ASP A 14 7.89 -1.36 3.53
C ASP A 14 7.45 -2.01 2.22
N ASP A 15 6.51 -2.94 2.27
CA ASP A 15 5.90 -3.45 1.04
C ASP A 15 4.96 -2.40 0.45
N ILE A 16 4.88 -2.40 -0.88
CA ILE A 16 3.94 -1.58 -1.63
C ILE A 16 2.84 -2.48 -2.17
N ILE A 17 1.60 -2.09 -1.94
CA ILE A 17 0.45 -2.85 -2.39
C ILE A 17 -0.43 -1.98 -3.29
N LYS A 18 -1.15 -2.65 -4.17
CA LYS A 18 -2.11 -2.02 -5.07
C LYS A 18 -3.49 -2.56 -4.79
N TYR A 19 -4.45 -1.66 -4.62
CA TYR A 19 -5.87 -2.00 -4.53
C TYR A 19 -6.63 -1.05 -5.44
N ASP A 20 -7.35 -1.62 -6.43
CA ASP A 20 -8.05 -0.86 -7.45
C ASP A 20 -7.02 0.03 -8.19
N HIS A 21 -7.20 1.32 -8.23
CA HIS A 21 -6.26 2.25 -8.86
C HIS A 21 -5.38 2.97 -7.85
N ASN A 22 -5.39 2.51 -6.61
CA ASN A 22 -4.66 3.14 -5.52
C ASN A 22 -3.48 2.30 -5.07
N TYR A 23 -2.41 2.98 -4.70
CA TYR A 23 -1.17 2.35 -4.23
C TYR A 23 -0.91 2.79 -2.81
N TYR A 24 -0.46 1.86 -1.97
CA TYR A 24 -0.23 2.08 -0.55
C TYR A 24 1.11 1.52 -0.12
N TRP A 25 1.70 2.18 0.88
CA TRP A 25 2.89 1.72 1.56
C TRP A 25 2.46 1.11 2.89
N LEU A 26 2.87 -0.14 3.11
CA LEU A 26 2.59 -0.84 4.37
C LEU A 26 3.69 -0.52 5.36
N ASP A 27 3.33 0.09 6.49
CA ASP A 27 4.25 0.46 7.53
C ASP A 27 3.72 0.02 8.88
N TYR A 28 4.58 0.05 9.89
CA TYR A 28 4.21 -0.31 11.25
C TYR A 28 4.43 0.86 12.18
N ASN A 29 3.39 1.29 12.87
CA ASN A 29 3.47 2.37 13.83
C ASN A 29 3.85 1.80 15.20
N LYS A 30 5.10 2.02 15.62
CA LYS A 30 5.63 1.48 16.86
C LYS A 30 4.98 2.10 18.10
N ASP A 31 4.60 3.36 18.02
CA ASP A 31 4.00 4.05 19.15
C ASP A 31 2.61 3.50 19.48
N LYS A 32 1.84 3.22 18.45
CA LYS A 32 0.48 2.69 18.62
C LYS A 32 0.43 1.16 18.48
N GLN A 33 1.55 0.55 18.15
CA GLN A 33 1.69 -0.91 18.03
C GLN A 33 0.68 -1.53 17.06
N HIS A 34 0.50 -0.89 15.90
CA HIS A 34 -0.36 -1.45 14.86
C HIS A 34 0.18 -1.12 13.47
N TRP A 35 -0.27 -1.92 12.50
CA TRP A 35 0.04 -1.70 11.11
C TRP A 35 -0.73 -0.50 10.56
N VAL A 36 -0.19 0.12 9.53
CA VAL A 36 -0.81 1.27 8.88
C VAL A 36 -0.52 1.20 7.38
N LEU A 37 -1.52 1.59 6.57
CA LEU A 37 -1.36 1.76 5.14
C LEU A 37 -1.37 3.25 4.83
N ILE A 38 -0.34 3.70 4.15
CA ILE A 38 -0.18 5.11 3.78
C ILE A 38 -0.31 5.23 2.28
N GLY A 39 -1.27 6.01 1.82
CA GLY A 39 -1.49 6.20 0.40
C GLY A 39 -0.31 6.90 -0.26
N LEU A 40 0.14 6.36 -1.40
CA LEU A 40 1.13 7.03 -2.23
C LEU A 40 0.37 8.03 -3.11
N SER A 41 0.83 9.26 -3.14
CA SER A 41 0.18 10.36 -3.90
C SER A 41 -1.21 10.75 -3.38
N THR A 42 -1.58 10.26 -2.21
CA THR A 42 -2.80 10.68 -1.52
C THR A 42 -2.47 10.84 -0.04
N GLU A 43 -3.33 11.53 0.69
CA GLU A 43 -3.14 11.72 2.13
C GLU A 43 -3.87 10.64 2.95
N ARG A 44 -4.26 9.56 2.29
CA ARG A 44 -5.04 8.50 2.92
C ARG A 44 -4.19 7.67 3.87
N ILE A 45 -4.73 7.45 5.06
CA ILE A 45 -4.11 6.57 6.05
C ILE A 45 -5.19 5.59 6.50
N ILE A 46 -4.88 4.29 6.41
CA ILE A 46 -5.82 3.24 6.76
C ILE A 46 -5.24 2.42 7.90
N THR A 47 -6.04 2.25 8.94
CA THR A 47 -5.66 1.50 10.14
C THR A 47 -6.55 0.27 10.31
N PRO A 48 -6.17 -0.70 11.19
CA PRO A 48 -7.04 -1.84 11.47
C PRO A 48 -8.37 -1.39 12.08
N PRO A 49 -9.49 -2.12 11.84
CA PRO A 49 -9.56 -3.38 11.09
C PRO A 49 -9.68 -3.21 9.57
N GLY A 50 -9.96 -2.01 9.07
CA GLY A 50 -10.13 -1.77 7.64
C GLY A 50 -8.90 -2.17 6.83
N LEU A 51 -7.71 -1.98 7.39
CA LEU A 51 -6.46 -2.36 6.76
C LEU A 51 -6.43 -3.84 6.40
N VAL A 52 -6.84 -4.71 7.31
CA VAL A 52 -6.81 -6.17 7.08
C VAL A 52 -7.73 -6.55 5.93
N ALA A 53 -8.93 -5.97 5.91
CA ALA A 53 -9.90 -6.24 4.84
C ALA A 53 -9.37 -5.77 3.48
N LEU A 54 -8.72 -4.61 3.45
CA LEU A 54 -8.15 -4.07 2.21
C LEU A 54 -6.98 -4.92 1.73
N LEU A 55 -6.09 -5.34 2.62
CA LEU A 55 -4.96 -6.19 2.25
C LEU A 55 -5.40 -7.50 1.61
N ALA A 56 -6.47 -8.10 2.10
CA ALA A 56 -6.98 -9.35 1.55
C ALA A 56 -7.45 -9.22 0.10
N LYS A 57 -7.72 -8.00 -0.35
CA LYS A 57 -8.17 -7.70 -1.72
C LYS A 57 -7.08 -7.04 -2.56
N SER A 58 -5.92 -6.78 -1.98
CA SER A 58 -4.84 -6.05 -2.63
C SER A 58 -3.79 -7.00 -3.20
N GLU A 59 -2.84 -6.42 -3.95
CA GLU A 59 -1.74 -7.16 -4.54
C GLU A 59 -0.42 -6.50 -4.15
N ARG A 60 0.53 -7.31 -3.66
CA ARG A 60 1.87 -6.83 -3.41
C ARG A 60 2.59 -6.65 -4.75
N ILE A 61 3.16 -5.47 -4.97
CA ILE A 61 3.83 -5.16 -6.24
C ILE A 61 5.33 -4.87 -6.08
N GLY A 62 5.81 -4.67 -4.86
CA GLY A 62 7.22 -4.40 -4.64
C GLY A 62 7.46 -3.84 -3.26
N THR A 63 8.55 -3.10 -3.10
CA THR A 63 8.93 -2.49 -1.83
C THR A 63 9.21 -1.00 -2.00
N ILE A 64 9.14 -0.26 -0.89
CA ILE A 64 9.40 1.19 -0.88
C ILE A 64 10.83 1.53 -1.29
N ASN A 65 11.74 0.57 -1.18
CA ASN A 65 13.15 0.78 -1.53
C ASN A 65 13.43 0.70 -3.03
N ASN A 66 12.43 0.32 -3.82
CA ASN A 66 12.56 0.27 -5.27
C ASN A 66 12.19 1.63 -5.86
N GLU A 67 13.17 2.51 -6.02
CA GLU A 67 12.95 3.86 -6.52
C GLU A 67 12.34 3.91 -7.92
N PRO A 68 12.80 3.11 -8.89
CA PRO A 68 12.14 3.10 -10.20
C PRO A 68 10.66 2.73 -10.14
N LEU A 69 10.30 1.80 -9.26
CA LEU A 69 8.91 1.41 -9.08
C LEU A 69 8.09 2.58 -8.51
N LEU A 70 8.65 3.28 -7.52
CA LEU A 70 7.98 4.43 -6.92
C LEU A 70 7.74 5.53 -7.94
N ASP A 71 8.73 5.81 -8.77
CA ASP A 71 8.61 6.83 -9.81
C ASP A 71 7.50 6.50 -10.80
N LEU A 72 7.40 5.23 -11.20
CA LEU A 72 6.34 4.77 -12.10
C LEU A 72 4.97 4.89 -11.45
N ILE A 73 4.86 4.56 -10.16
CA ILE A 73 3.60 4.66 -9.43
C ILE A 73 3.14 6.11 -9.34
N ILE A 74 4.04 7.02 -9.00
CA ILE A 74 3.71 8.44 -8.87
C ILE A 74 3.25 8.98 -10.22
N LEU A 75 3.98 8.65 -11.29
CA LEU A 75 3.62 9.07 -12.63
C LEU A 75 2.24 8.55 -13.04
N TYR A 76 1.97 7.28 -12.76
CA TYR A 76 0.68 6.67 -13.06
C TYR A 76 -0.45 7.36 -12.31
N GLN A 77 -0.25 7.66 -11.04
CA GLN A 77 -1.27 8.34 -10.22
C GLN A 77 -1.56 9.73 -10.75
N GLU A 78 -0.54 10.48 -11.16
CA GLU A 78 -0.71 11.80 -11.74
C GLU A 78 -1.53 11.74 -13.03
N GLU A 79 -1.19 10.80 -13.91
CA GLU A 79 -1.92 10.62 -15.16
C GLU A 79 -3.37 10.23 -14.93
N PHE A 80 -3.61 9.33 -14.00
CA PHE A 80 -4.95 8.88 -13.66
C PHE A 80 -5.81 10.03 -13.13
N LEU A 81 -5.25 10.85 -12.25
CA LEU A 81 -5.96 11.98 -11.67
C LEU A 81 -6.23 13.08 -12.70
N LYS A 82 -5.31 13.28 -13.64
CA LYS A 82 -5.50 14.25 -14.72
C LYS A 82 -6.58 13.83 -15.71
N GLY A 83 -6.75 12.52 -15.87
CA GLY A 83 -7.73 11.97 -16.81
C GLY A 83 -9.18 12.17 -16.36
N GLU A 84 -9.35 12.60 -15.15
CA GLU A 84 -10.66 12.92 -14.62
C GLU A 84 -10.96 14.41 -14.84
#